data_fd3fd1c35700448466cb6a88eb1f9313
#
_entry.id   fd3fd1c35700448466cb6a88eb1f9313
#
_cell.length_a   1.000
_cell.length_b   1.000
_cell.length_c   1.000
_cell.angle_alpha   90.00
_cell.angle_beta   90.00
_cell.angle_gamma   90.00
#
_symmetry.space_group_name_H-M   'P 1'
#
loop_
_entity.id
_entity.type
_entity.pdbx_description
1 polymer ?
#
loop_
_entity_poly.entity_id
_entity_poly.type
_entity_poly.pdbx_seq_one_letter_code
_entity_poly.pdbx_strand_id
1 'polypeptide(L)'
;MRYCFDIDGTLCHTPNNEKGKPDYENAQPFPFMVEQVNRLYSEGNYIIMQTARGKGSGIDHTELTKKQLSDWGYKYHELFPMFCKPTADIFIDDKGINSMVWAAKQPKVRGIIAGAFDIIHPGYVRMFRDTKKHCNHLTVALHEDPSFARPHKQSPVQSLEDRKEILRAIKYVDDIVVYQAEDTFLSYLEDYDIRFLG
;
A
#
# COMPACT_ATOMS: atom_id res chain seq x y z
N MET A 1 8.79 -21.70 -5.34
CA MET A 1 8.02 -20.64 -4.61
C MET A 1 6.72 -21.25 -4.08
N ARG A 2 6.12 -20.63 -3.06
CA ARG A 2 4.82 -21.04 -2.49
C ARG A 2 3.76 -20.04 -2.93
N TYR A 3 2.78 -20.50 -3.69
CA TYR A 3 1.65 -19.70 -4.16
C TYR A 3 0.39 -20.09 -3.41
N CYS A 4 -0.34 -19.11 -2.90
CA CYS A 4 -1.64 -19.32 -2.27
C CYS A 4 -2.73 -18.64 -3.11
N PHE A 5 -3.71 -19.44 -3.55
CA PHE A 5 -4.84 -18.99 -4.35
C PHE A 5 -6.11 -19.01 -3.53
N ASP A 6 -6.85 -17.89 -3.50
CA ASP A 6 -8.26 -17.89 -3.13
C ASP A 6 -9.09 -18.65 -4.17
N ILE A 7 -10.24 -19.16 -3.79
CA ILE A 7 -11.06 -20.01 -4.68
C ILE A 7 -12.18 -19.20 -5.35
N ASP A 8 -13.05 -18.58 -4.56
CA ASP A 8 -14.29 -17.98 -5.07
C ASP A 8 -14.04 -16.58 -5.63
N GLY A 9 -14.17 -16.40 -6.94
CA GLY A 9 -13.86 -15.18 -7.68
C GLY A 9 -12.46 -15.21 -8.32
N THR A 10 -11.54 -16.06 -7.80
CA THR A 10 -10.17 -16.20 -8.31
C THR A 10 -10.01 -17.43 -9.20
N LEU A 11 -10.41 -18.59 -8.72
CA LEU A 11 -10.30 -19.87 -9.47
C LEU A 11 -11.63 -20.28 -10.13
N CYS A 12 -12.73 -19.82 -9.62
CA CYS A 12 -14.06 -20.12 -10.13
C CYS A 12 -15.02 -18.95 -10.02
N HIS A 13 -16.05 -18.96 -10.86
CA HIS A 13 -17.24 -18.14 -10.67
C HIS A 13 -18.20 -18.85 -9.73
N THR A 14 -18.57 -18.21 -8.63
CA THR A 14 -19.60 -18.71 -7.70
C THR A 14 -20.82 -17.84 -7.83
N PRO A 15 -21.96 -18.36 -8.39
CA PRO A 15 -23.19 -17.61 -8.50
C PRO A 15 -23.82 -17.36 -7.12
N ASN A 16 -24.78 -16.45 -7.07
CA ASN A 16 -25.63 -16.32 -5.89
C ASN A 16 -26.94 -17.13 -6.11
N ASN A 17 -27.41 -17.73 -5.02
CA ASN A 17 -28.74 -18.36 -4.99
C ASN A 17 -29.86 -17.30 -4.91
N GLU A 18 -31.11 -17.74 -4.93
CA GLU A 18 -32.31 -16.86 -4.88
C GLU A 18 -32.35 -15.95 -3.64
N LYS A 19 -31.62 -16.30 -2.57
CA LYS A 19 -31.52 -15.52 -1.33
C LYS A 19 -30.31 -14.56 -1.33
N GLY A 20 -29.61 -14.41 -2.46
CA GLY A 20 -28.42 -13.57 -2.59
C GLY A 20 -27.18 -14.10 -1.88
N LYS A 21 -27.16 -15.38 -1.48
CA LYS A 21 -26.01 -16.02 -0.85
C LYS A 21 -25.21 -16.83 -1.86
N PRO A 22 -23.88 -17.00 -1.67
CA PRO A 22 -23.06 -17.83 -2.56
C PRO A 22 -23.62 -19.25 -2.71
N ASP A 23 -23.75 -19.70 -3.94
CA ASP A 23 -24.16 -21.05 -4.31
C ASP A 23 -22.92 -21.84 -4.73
N TYR A 24 -22.25 -22.43 -3.75
CA TYR A 24 -21.01 -23.17 -3.97
C TYR A 24 -21.21 -24.44 -4.81
N GLU A 25 -22.40 -25.06 -4.78
CA GLU A 25 -22.68 -26.28 -5.53
C GLU A 25 -22.66 -26.01 -7.05
N ASN A 26 -23.11 -24.83 -7.47
CA ASN A 26 -23.18 -24.42 -8.87
C ASN A 26 -21.95 -23.58 -9.31
N ALA A 27 -20.87 -23.55 -8.52
CA ALA A 27 -19.64 -22.89 -8.92
C ALA A 27 -19.02 -23.52 -10.17
N GLN A 28 -18.48 -22.68 -11.06
CA GLN A 28 -17.85 -23.09 -12.31
C GLN A 28 -16.40 -22.62 -12.39
N PRO A 29 -15.43 -23.47 -12.79
CA PRO A 29 -14.05 -23.07 -12.84
C PRO A 29 -13.78 -22.07 -13.95
N PHE A 30 -12.71 -21.27 -13.78
CA PHE A 30 -12.12 -20.49 -14.87
C PHE A 30 -11.08 -21.33 -15.60
N PRO A 31 -11.33 -21.77 -16.86
CA PRO A 31 -10.42 -22.67 -17.57
C PRO A 31 -8.99 -22.13 -17.68
N PHE A 32 -8.86 -20.82 -17.92
CA PHE A 32 -7.56 -20.16 -17.95
C PHE A 32 -6.79 -20.31 -16.63
N MET A 33 -7.48 -20.22 -15.48
CA MET A 33 -6.83 -20.36 -14.17
C MET A 33 -6.41 -21.80 -13.91
N VAL A 34 -7.17 -22.81 -14.38
CA VAL A 34 -6.76 -24.22 -14.33
C VAL A 34 -5.42 -24.41 -15.03
N GLU A 35 -5.27 -23.88 -16.24
CA GLU A 35 -4.02 -23.95 -17.00
C GLU A 35 -2.86 -23.25 -16.27
N GLN A 36 -3.06 -22.04 -15.76
CA GLN A 36 -2.01 -21.27 -15.09
C GLN A 36 -1.55 -21.94 -13.80
N VAL A 37 -2.48 -22.40 -12.96
CA VAL A 37 -2.16 -23.09 -11.69
C VAL A 37 -1.41 -24.40 -11.97
N ASN A 38 -1.90 -25.19 -12.93
CA ASN A 38 -1.29 -26.47 -13.30
C ASN A 38 0.09 -26.29 -13.94
N ARG A 39 0.31 -25.21 -14.69
CA ARG A 39 1.64 -24.81 -15.18
C ARG A 39 2.59 -24.54 -14.02
N LEU A 40 2.21 -23.68 -13.06
CA LEU A 40 3.03 -23.37 -11.90
C LEU A 40 3.34 -24.63 -11.08
N TYR A 41 2.35 -25.52 -10.91
CA TYR A 41 2.55 -26.81 -10.26
C TYR A 41 3.61 -27.66 -10.99
N SER A 42 3.53 -27.73 -12.34
CA SER A 42 4.46 -28.51 -13.17
C SER A 42 5.87 -27.92 -13.20
N GLU A 43 6.01 -26.61 -12.97
CA GLU A 43 7.28 -25.90 -12.81
C GLU A 43 7.94 -26.14 -11.42
N GLY A 44 7.35 -26.98 -10.57
CA GLY A 44 7.88 -27.33 -9.25
C GLY A 44 7.55 -26.33 -8.14
N ASN A 45 6.58 -25.44 -8.36
CA ASN A 45 6.12 -24.54 -7.31
C ASN A 45 5.15 -25.25 -6.35
N TYR A 46 5.13 -24.82 -5.11
CA TYR A 46 4.21 -25.32 -4.09
C TYR A 46 2.90 -24.56 -4.14
N ILE A 47 1.80 -25.25 -4.42
CA ILE A 47 0.47 -24.65 -4.63
C ILE A 47 -0.42 -24.91 -3.43
N ILE A 48 -0.97 -23.84 -2.89
CA ILE A 48 -1.89 -23.82 -1.75
C ILE A 48 -3.22 -23.25 -2.25
N MET A 49 -4.31 -23.91 -1.90
CA MET A 49 -5.66 -23.41 -2.07
C MET A 49 -6.18 -22.90 -0.74
N GLN A 50 -6.84 -21.76 -0.72
CA GLN A 50 -7.45 -21.16 0.47
C GLN A 50 -8.89 -20.79 0.18
N THR A 51 -9.78 -21.01 1.14
CA THR A 51 -11.19 -20.60 1.00
C THR A 51 -11.78 -20.14 2.33
N ALA A 52 -12.71 -19.19 2.24
CA ALA A 52 -13.55 -18.74 3.34
C ALA A 52 -14.96 -19.36 3.31
N ARG A 53 -15.20 -20.37 2.44
CA ARG A 53 -16.50 -21.05 2.32
C ARG A 53 -16.97 -21.56 3.67
N GLY A 54 -18.19 -21.23 4.04
CA GLY A 54 -18.79 -21.66 5.31
C GLY A 54 -18.52 -20.76 6.50
N LYS A 55 -17.57 -19.79 6.43
CA LYS A 55 -17.25 -18.91 7.57
C LYS A 55 -18.46 -18.12 8.08
N GLY A 56 -19.34 -17.68 7.19
CA GLY A 56 -20.55 -16.92 7.54
C GLY A 56 -21.74 -17.78 7.95
N SER A 57 -21.80 -19.05 7.51
CA SER A 57 -22.93 -19.98 7.77
C SER A 57 -22.62 -21.00 8.86
N GLY A 58 -21.36 -21.22 9.20
CA GLY A 58 -20.91 -22.31 10.08
C GLY A 58 -20.94 -23.70 9.43
N ILE A 59 -21.27 -23.78 8.12
CA ILE A 59 -21.34 -25.05 7.39
C ILE A 59 -19.96 -25.38 6.81
N ASP A 60 -19.45 -26.56 7.07
CA ASP A 60 -18.20 -27.03 6.48
C ASP A 60 -18.38 -27.45 5.03
N HIS A 61 -17.73 -26.76 4.09
CA HIS A 61 -17.74 -27.05 2.66
C HIS A 61 -16.45 -27.71 2.18
N THR A 62 -15.60 -28.21 3.09
CA THR A 62 -14.28 -28.74 2.73
C THR A 62 -14.36 -29.89 1.73
N GLU A 63 -15.25 -30.87 1.95
CA GLU A 63 -15.37 -32.03 1.04
C GLU A 63 -15.96 -31.63 -0.33
N LEU A 64 -16.93 -30.71 -0.36
CA LEU A 64 -17.43 -30.16 -1.62
C LEU A 64 -16.31 -29.44 -2.38
N THR A 65 -15.51 -28.64 -1.67
CA THR A 65 -14.40 -27.90 -2.28
C THR A 65 -13.32 -28.83 -2.85
N LYS A 66 -12.93 -29.89 -2.11
CA LYS A 66 -11.98 -30.88 -2.59
C LYS A 66 -12.50 -31.58 -3.86
N LYS A 67 -13.78 -31.98 -3.83
CA LYS A 67 -14.41 -32.63 -4.98
C LYS A 67 -14.37 -31.72 -6.21
N GLN A 68 -14.78 -30.46 -6.05
CA GLN A 68 -14.79 -29.48 -7.13
C GLN A 68 -13.40 -29.24 -7.71
N LEU A 69 -12.38 -28.99 -6.86
CA LEU A 69 -11.00 -28.81 -7.33
C LEU A 69 -10.48 -30.02 -8.11
N SER A 70 -10.83 -31.23 -7.68
CA SER A 70 -10.51 -32.47 -8.38
C SER A 70 -11.26 -32.59 -9.72
N ASP A 71 -12.56 -32.36 -9.73
CA ASP A 71 -13.40 -32.44 -10.95
C ASP A 71 -12.99 -31.38 -11.98
N TRP A 72 -12.55 -30.21 -11.53
CA TRP A 72 -12.03 -29.12 -12.38
C TRP A 72 -10.59 -29.32 -12.85
N GLY A 73 -9.88 -30.34 -12.30
CA GLY A 73 -8.53 -30.69 -12.70
C GLY A 73 -7.44 -29.80 -12.12
N TYR A 74 -7.68 -29.07 -11.04
CA TYR A 74 -6.65 -28.31 -10.35
C TYR A 74 -5.64 -29.21 -9.64
N LYS A 75 -4.35 -28.94 -9.84
CA LYS A 75 -3.23 -29.60 -9.14
C LYS A 75 -2.76 -28.68 -7.99
N TYR A 76 -2.77 -29.20 -6.78
CA TYR A 76 -2.34 -28.47 -5.59
C TYR A 76 -1.74 -29.39 -4.54
N HIS A 77 -1.08 -28.84 -3.53
CA HIS A 77 -0.42 -29.59 -2.45
C HIS A 77 -1.26 -29.55 -1.17
N GLU A 78 -1.86 -28.37 -0.86
CA GLU A 78 -2.61 -28.18 0.37
C GLU A 78 -3.90 -27.40 0.10
N LEU A 79 -4.96 -27.72 0.86
CA LEU A 79 -6.18 -26.93 0.95
C LEU A 79 -6.33 -26.43 2.40
N PHE A 80 -6.35 -25.09 2.55
CA PHE A 80 -6.61 -24.44 3.82
C PHE A 80 -8.08 -24.04 3.91
N PRO A 81 -8.86 -24.67 4.84
CA PRO A 81 -10.23 -24.27 5.10
C PRO A 81 -10.30 -22.99 5.92
N MET A 82 -11.47 -22.47 6.08
CA MET A 82 -11.92 -21.15 6.53
C MET A 82 -11.23 -20.45 7.73
N PHE A 83 -10.38 -21.13 8.50
CA PHE A 83 -9.85 -20.56 9.77
C PHE A 83 -8.33 -20.38 9.84
N CYS A 84 -7.61 -20.78 8.80
CA CYS A 84 -6.14 -20.72 8.83
C CYS A 84 -5.62 -19.80 7.72
N LYS A 85 -4.63 -18.98 8.09
CA LYS A 85 -3.85 -18.23 7.10
C LYS A 85 -2.58 -19.02 6.78
N PRO A 86 -2.40 -19.52 5.55
CA PRO A 86 -1.21 -20.23 5.16
C PRO A 86 0.01 -19.31 5.06
N THR A 87 1.21 -19.90 5.15
CA THR A 87 2.45 -19.21 4.81
C THR A 87 2.71 -19.37 3.31
N ALA A 88 2.77 -18.28 2.57
CA ALA A 88 3.04 -18.25 1.14
C ALA A 88 3.93 -17.06 0.77
N ASP A 89 4.65 -17.19 -0.36
CA ASP A 89 5.45 -16.11 -0.93
C ASP A 89 4.55 -15.13 -1.70
N ILE A 90 3.50 -15.67 -2.36
CA ILE A 90 2.57 -14.90 -3.19
C ILE A 90 1.14 -15.33 -2.88
N PHE A 91 0.26 -14.34 -2.61
CA PHE A 91 -1.18 -14.51 -2.48
C PHE A 91 -1.88 -13.98 -3.73
N ILE A 92 -2.76 -14.79 -4.31
CA ILE A 92 -3.56 -14.46 -5.50
C ILE A 92 -5.03 -14.51 -5.10
N ASP A 93 -5.71 -13.35 -5.20
CA ASP A 93 -7.05 -13.11 -4.65
C ASP A 93 -7.75 -12.04 -5.49
N ASP A 94 -9.03 -12.20 -5.80
CA ASP A 94 -9.84 -11.25 -6.59
C ASP A 94 -10.19 -9.98 -5.83
N LYS A 95 -10.14 -10.01 -4.50
CA LYS A 95 -10.47 -8.89 -3.60
C LYS A 95 -9.26 -8.32 -2.90
N GLY A 96 -8.11 -8.99 -3.00
CA GLY A 96 -6.87 -8.53 -2.42
C GLY A 96 -6.32 -7.30 -3.15
N ILE A 97 -5.86 -6.33 -2.38
CA ILE A 97 -5.11 -5.20 -2.91
C ILE A 97 -3.74 -5.14 -2.25
N ASN A 98 -2.70 -4.89 -3.03
CA ASN A 98 -1.39 -4.63 -2.47
C ASN A 98 -1.44 -3.40 -1.56
N SER A 99 -0.91 -3.52 -0.33
CA SER A 99 -0.99 -2.46 0.69
C SER A 99 -0.38 -1.14 0.23
N MET A 100 0.69 -1.17 -0.57
CA MET A 100 1.30 0.05 -1.11
C MET A 100 0.42 0.70 -2.18
N VAL A 101 -0.23 -0.12 -3.03
CA VAL A 101 -1.20 0.37 -4.04
C VAL A 101 -2.44 0.95 -3.36
N TRP A 102 -2.91 0.30 -2.29
CA TRP A 102 -4.03 0.82 -1.50
C TRP A 102 -3.67 2.14 -0.83
N ALA A 103 -2.51 2.21 -0.15
CA ALA A 103 -2.05 3.42 0.51
C ALA A 103 -1.87 4.59 -0.47
N ALA A 104 -1.36 4.34 -1.68
CA ALA A 104 -1.22 5.36 -2.72
C ALA A 104 -2.56 5.91 -3.24
N LYS A 105 -3.65 5.16 -3.09
CA LYS A 105 -5.02 5.57 -3.49
C LYS A 105 -5.78 6.30 -2.37
N GLN A 106 -5.25 6.32 -1.13
CA GLN A 106 -5.92 7.03 -0.05
C GLN A 106 -5.84 8.54 -0.24
N PRO A 107 -6.81 9.30 0.28
CA PRO A 107 -6.72 10.75 0.32
C PRO A 107 -5.40 11.18 0.95
N LYS A 108 -4.71 12.13 0.32
CA LYS A 108 -3.48 12.67 0.88
C LYS A 108 -3.81 13.52 2.09
N VAL A 109 -3.27 13.15 3.25
CA VAL A 109 -3.12 14.05 4.39
C VAL A 109 -1.83 14.82 4.16
N ARG A 110 -1.95 16.07 3.73
CA ARG A 110 -0.83 16.93 3.33
C ARG A 110 -0.31 17.70 4.52
N GLY A 111 0.95 17.48 4.86
CA GLY A 111 1.65 18.24 5.88
C GLY A 111 2.67 19.20 5.26
N ILE A 112 2.85 20.37 5.87
CA ILE A 112 3.87 21.34 5.48
C ILE A 112 4.73 21.73 6.69
N ILE A 113 6.04 21.84 6.48
CA ILE A 113 6.98 22.33 7.47
C ILE A 113 7.92 23.36 6.83
N ALA A 114 8.10 24.52 7.49
CA ALA A 114 8.89 25.60 6.93
C ALA A 114 10.25 25.75 7.64
N GLY A 115 11.28 26.12 6.88
CA GLY A 115 12.60 26.43 7.41
C GLY A 115 13.64 26.70 6.34
N ALA A 116 14.80 27.18 6.72
CA ALA A 116 15.95 27.38 5.83
C ALA A 116 16.68 26.07 5.52
N PHE A 117 16.68 25.13 6.46
CA PHE A 117 17.29 23.79 6.34
C PHE A 117 18.71 23.83 5.73
N ASP A 118 19.51 24.76 6.20
CA ASP A 118 20.84 25.09 5.62
C ASP A 118 21.81 23.92 5.77
N ILE A 119 22.09 23.51 7.02
CA ILE A 119 22.98 22.36 7.29
C ILE A 119 22.14 21.25 7.89
N ILE A 120 21.85 20.23 7.08
CA ILE A 120 21.08 19.08 7.53
C ILE A 120 21.92 18.23 8.49
N HIS A 121 21.36 17.98 9.67
CA HIS A 121 21.92 17.10 10.69
C HIS A 121 20.89 16.05 11.14
N PRO A 122 21.28 15.01 11.90
CA PRO A 122 20.37 13.92 12.29
C PRO A 122 19.08 14.36 12.98
N GLY A 123 19.08 15.55 13.63
CA GLY A 123 17.90 16.15 14.23
C GLY A 123 16.80 16.45 13.21
N TYR A 124 17.14 17.04 12.07
CA TYR A 124 16.21 17.29 10.98
C TYR A 124 15.65 16.00 10.39
N VAL A 125 16.48 14.98 10.19
CA VAL A 125 16.03 13.69 9.68
C VAL A 125 15.02 13.02 10.64
N ARG A 126 15.26 13.12 11.96
CA ARG A 126 14.32 12.64 12.99
C ARG A 126 13.02 13.42 12.96
N MET A 127 13.08 14.75 12.86
CA MET A 127 11.93 15.64 12.76
C MET A 127 11.08 15.28 11.55
N PHE A 128 11.64 15.16 10.34
CA PHE A 128 10.89 14.75 9.14
C PHE A 128 10.27 13.36 9.30
N ARG A 129 11.01 12.41 9.89
CA ARG A 129 10.47 11.07 10.19
C ARG A 129 9.27 11.13 11.14
N ASP A 130 9.36 11.94 12.18
CA ASP A 130 8.30 12.04 13.19
C ASP A 130 7.08 12.80 12.62
N THR A 131 7.31 13.83 11.83
CA THR A 131 6.28 14.54 11.06
C THR A 131 5.50 13.61 10.13
N LYS A 132 6.21 12.70 9.43
CA LYS A 132 5.63 11.69 8.53
C LYS A 132 4.68 10.69 9.21
N LYS A 133 4.67 10.61 10.53
CA LYS A 133 3.69 9.77 11.27
C LYS A 133 2.28 10.37 11.27
N HIS A 134 2.18 11.67 11.00
CA HIS A 134 0.92 12.43 11.06
C HIS A 134 0.38 12.81 9.68
N CYS A 135 1.19 12.68 8.62
CA CYS A 135 0.79 12.94 7.24
C CYS A 135 1.36 11.89 6.29
N ASN A 136 0.68 11.63 5.18
CA ASN A 136 1.19 10.72 4.17
C ASN A 136 1.87 11.45 2.99
N HIS A 137 1.81 12.79 2.97
CA HIS A 137 2.53 13.65 2.04
C HIS A 137 3.11 14.86 2.78
N LEU A 138 4.44 14.92 2.90
CA LEU A 138 5.16 15.99 3.58
C LEU A 138 5.84 16.89 2.56
N THR A 139 5.45 18.16 2.57
CA THR A 139 6.11 19.22 1.81
C THR A 139 7.00 20.04 2.72
N VAL A 140 8.22 20.29 2.28
CA VAL A 140 9.13 21.25 2.92
C VAL A 140 8.98 22.60 2.22
N ALA A 141 8.52 23.60 2.95
CA ALA A 141 8.59 25.00 2.53
C ALA A 141 9.98 25.53 2.86
N LEU A 142 10.83 25.58 1.83
CA LEU A 142 12.22 25.99 1.96
C LEU A 142 12.34 27.51 1.83
N HIS A 143 12.77 28.15 2.90
CA HIS A 143 13.05 29.59 2.87
C HIS A 143 14.31 29.85 2.04
N GLU A 144 14.19 30.72 1.03
CA GLU A 144 15.33 31.04 0.16
C GLU A 144 16.47 31.66 0.96
N ASP A 145 16.24 32.82 1.56
CA ASP A 145 17.18 33.45 2.48
C ASP A 145 16.44 34.22 3.59
N PRO A 146 16.45 33.72 4.84
CA PRO A 146 15.76 34.38 5.95
C PRO A 146 16.38 35.71 6.37
N SER A 147 17.62 36.00 6.01
CA SER A 147 18.31 37.24 6.40
C SER A 147 17.71 38.50 5.82
N PHE A 148 17.07 38.40 4.64
CA PHE A 148 16.40 39.54 4.03
C PHE A 148 15.20 40.09 4.84
N ALA A 149 14.39 39.17 5.38
CA ALA A 149 13.22 39.55 6.18
C ALA A 149 13.52 39.68 7.67
N ARG A 150 14.60 39.04 8.14
CA ARG A 150 14.98 38.97 9.58
C ARG A 150 16.46 39.29 9.73
N PRO A 151 16.87 40.56 9.90
CA PRO A 151 18.26 41.00 9.93
C PRO A 151 19.14 40.32 11.00
N HIS A 152 18.54 39.73 12.03
CA HIS A 152 19.27 38.95 13.05
C HIS A 152 19.57 37.50 12.62
N LYS A 153 19.02 37.04 11.50
CA LYS A 153 19.36 35.74 10.92
C LYS A 153 20.52 35.89 9.97
N GLN A 154 21.36 34.86 9.90
CA GLN A 154 22.44 34.79 8.91
C GLN A 154 21.89 34.23 7.59
N SER A 155 22.50 34.65 6.49
CA SER A 155 22.28 34.01 5.19
C SER A 155 22.71 32.55 5.27
N PRO A 156 21.99 31.66 4.56
CA PRO A 156 22.39 30.26 4.46
C PRO A 156 23.81 30.08 3.91
N VAL A 157 24.54 29.14 4.45
CA VAL A 157 25.88 28.76 3.99
C VAL A 157 25.82 28.01 2.66
N GLN A 158 24.83 27.11 2.53
CA GLN A 158 24.60 26.34 1.33
C GLN A 158 23.71 27.09 0.36
N SER A 159 23.98 26.93 -0.95
CA SER A 159 23.10 27.49 -1.98
C SER A 159 21.69 26.90 -1.89
N LEU A 160 20.71 27.61 -2.45
CA LEU A 160 19.34 27.11 -2.51
C LEU A 160 19.26 25.76 -3.21
N GLU A 161 20.02 25.57 -4.30
CA GLU A 161 19.99 24.31 -5.07
C GLU A 161 20.63 23.16 -4.28
N ASP A 162 21.75 23.37 -3.59
CA ASP A 162 22.35 22.34 -2.72
C ASP A 162 21.37 21.89 -1.63
N ARG A 163 20.71 22.84 -0.98
CA ARG A 163 19.70 22.53 0.06
C ARG A 163 18.51 21.75 -0.50
N LYS A 164 18.04 22.09 -1.71
CA LYS A 164 16.99 21.35 -2.43
C LYS A 164 17.43 19.94 -2.77
N GLU A 165 18.67 19.77 -3.24
CA GLU A 165 19.23 18.45 -3.57
C GLU A 165 19.29 17.55 -2.35
N ILE A 166 19.83 18.07 -1.22
CA ILE A 166 19.88 17.32 0.04
C ILE A 166 18.48 16.93 0.53
N LEU A 167 17.53 17.87 0.51
CA LEU A 167 16.15 17.60 0.94
C LEU A 167 15.47 16.55 0.06
N ARG A 168 15.69 16.56 -1.25
CA ARG A 168 15.17 15.54 -2.18
C ARG A 168 15.70 14.13 -1.89
N ALA A 169 16.92 14.03 -1.36
CA ALA A 169 17.51 12.75 -0.97
C ALA A 169 16.95 12.19 0.35
N ILE A 170 16.18 12.98 1.10
CA ILE A 170 15.59 12.54 2.37
C ILE A 170 14.26 11.82 2.11
N LYS A 171 14.23 10.53 2.36
CA LYS A 171 13.07 9.64 2.09
C LYS A 171 11.75 10.05 2.77
N TYR A 172 11.76 10.97 3.71
CA TYR A 172 10.59 11.46 4.43
C TYR A 172 9.99 12.73 3.81
N VAL A 173 10.69 13.36 2.86
CA VAL A 173 10.26 14.55 2.14
C VAL A 173 9.70 14.13 0.79
N ASP A 174 8.44 14.50 0.52
CA ASP A 174 7.77 14.15 -0.73
C ASP A 174 7.84 15.28 -1.74
N ASP A 175 7.83 16.54 -1.25
CA ASP A 175 7.83 17.71 -2.12
C ASP A 175 8.56 18.89 -1.46
N ILE A 176 8.99 19.85 -2.28
CA ILE A 176 9.67 21.05 -1.82
C ILE A 176 9.06 22.25 -2.57
N VAL A 177 8.60 23.24 -1.81
CA VAL A 177 8.21 24.57 -2.32
C VAL A 177 9.18 25.60 -1.77
N VAL A 178 9.49 26.61 -2.56
CA VAL A 178 10.42 27.69 -2.16
C VAL A 178 9.61 28.95 -1.88
N TYR A 179 9.99 29.66 -0.84
CA TYR A 179 9.42 30.97 -0.54
C TYR A 179 10.51 31.93 -0.03
N GLN A 180 10.31 33.24 -0.28
CA GLN A 180 11.15 34.31 0.24
C GLN A 180 10.35 35.18 1.21
N ALA A 181 9.13 35.57 0.84
CA ALA A 181 8.25 36.40 1.66
C ALA A 181 7.29 35.54 2.51
N GLU A 182 6.96 36.04 3.70
CA GLU A 182 6.04 35.35 4.61
C GLU A 182 4.63 35.19 4.01
N ASP A 183 4.14 36.19 3.29
CA ASP A 183 2.83 36.14 2.61
C ASP A 183 2.77 34.99 1.59
N THR A 184 3.87 34.72 0.88
CA THR A 184 3.97 33.57 -0.04
C THR A 184 3.85 32.26 0.71
N PHE A 185 4.52 32.14 1.87
CA PHE A 185 4.38 30.95 2.70
C PHE A 185 2.96 30.77 3.24
N LEU A 186 2.33 31.87 3.68
CA LEU A 186 0.96 31.84 4.19
C LEU A 186 -0.03 31.39 3.12
N SER A 187 0.14 31.82 1.87
CA SER A 187 -0.71 31.38 0.75
C SER A 187 -0.62 29.85 0.50
N TYR A 188 0.53 29.23 0.76
CA TYR A 188 0.66 27.77 0.63
C TYR A 188 -0.18 27.02 1.67
N LEU A 189 -0.40 27.59 2.87
CA LEU A 189 -1.07 26.86 3.96
C LEU A 189 -2.51 26.48 3.65
N GLU A 190 -3.18 27.15 2.72
CA GLU A 190 -4.55 26.84 2.30
C GLU A 190 -4.65 25.43 1.65
N ASP A 191 -3.55 24.94 1.10
CA ASP A 191 -3.47 23.65 0.41
C ASP A 191 -3.07 22.48 1.32
N TYR A 192 -2.85 22.71 2.62
CA TYR A 192 -2.32 21.71 3.54
C TYR A 192 -3.21 21.47 4.75
N ASP A 193 -3.35 20.20 5.13
CA ASP A 193 -4.18 19.78 6.27
C ASP A 193 -3.49 20.04 7.62
N ILE A 194 -2.15 19.96 7.64
CA ILE A 194 -1.35 20.08 8.87
C ILE A 194 -0.14 20.97 8.62
N ARG A 195 0.00 22.01 9.47
CA ARG A 195 1.23 22.80 9.59
C ARG A 195 2.06 22.29 10.77
N PHE A 196 3.30 21.93 10.51
CA PHE A 196 4.26 21.56 11.55
C PHE A 196 5.16 22.74 11.89
N LEU A 197 5.43 22.90 13.17
CA LEU A 197 6.39 23.88 13.66
C LEU A 197 7.73 23.18 13.93
N GLY A 198 8.81 23.70 13.36
CA GLY A 198 10.19 23.26 13.54
C GLY A 198 10.93 24.03 14.60
#